data_f1d19412693109fd673b67c71ea04796
#
_entry.id   f1d19412693109fd673b67c71ea04796
#
_cell.length_a   1.000
_cell.length_b   1.000
_cell.length_c   1.000
_cell.angle_alpha   90.00
_cell.angle_beta   90.00
_cell.angle_gamma   90.00
#
_symmetry.space_group_name_H-M   'P 1'
#
loop_
_entity.id
_entity.type
_entity.pdbx_description
1 polymer ?
#
loop_
_entity_poly.entity_id
_entity_poly.type
_entity_poly.pdbx_seq_one_letter_code
_entity_poly.pdbx_strand_id
1 'polypeptide(L)'
;MTVTSTGKRKTAKARATVEEGEGTLRINSRPLHVQQKAIKERVKEPLIIAGEEIYGDLNIQVTSEGGGIQGQAEAIRMAIARGLVEYTDSDDLERDFRDYDRNMMVEDPRRTETRKPSQSSKGARHKQQKSYR
;
A
#
# COMPACT_ATOMS: atom_id res chain seq x y z
N MET A 1 -19.57 1.01 11.04
CA MET A 1 -18.33 0.28 11.31
C MET A 1 -17.16 1.04 10.67
N THR A 2 -16.07 1.10 11.36
CA THR A 2 -14.88 1.78 10.87
C THR A 2 -13.71 0.83 11.00
N VAL A 3 -12.95 0.70 9.93
CA VAL A 3 -11.80 -0.19 9.89
C VAL A 3 -10.55 0.63 9.58
N THR A 4 -9.48 0.35 10.29
CA THR A 4 -8.19 1.00 10.05
C THR A 4 -7.16 -0.06 9.69
N SER A 5 -6.49 0.14 8.57
CA SER A 5 -5.48 -0.79 8.09
C SER A 5 -4.21 -0.04 7.74
N THR A 6 -3.11 -0.77 7.69
CA THR A 6 -1.83 -0.15 7.38
C THR A 6 -1.18 -0.84 6.21
N GLY A 7 -0.29 -0.12 5.56
CA GLY A 7 0.57 -0.67 4.54
C GLY A 7 1.97 -0.13 4.72
N LYS A 8 2.94 -0.89 4.25
CA LYS A 8 4.33 -0.51 4.44
C LYS A 8 5.17 -1.00 3.27
N ARG A 9 6.07 -0.14 2.82
CA ARG A 9 7.00 -0.52 1.77
C ARG A 9 8.33 0.17 2.07
N LYS A 10 9.30 -0.60 2.52
CA LYS A 10 10.59 -0.06 2.96
C LYS A 10 10.35 0.96 4.07
N THR A 11 10.68 2.23 3.86
CA THR A 11 10.47 3.24 4.89
C THR A 11 9.16 3.98 4.74
N ALA A 12 8.41 3.72 3.67
CA ALA A 12 7.12 4.36 3.48
C ALA A 12 6.05 3.64 4.28
N LYS A 13 5.18 4.40 4.93
CA LYS A 13 4.08 3.86 5.71
C LYS A 13 2.80 4.55 5.31
N ALA A 14 1.71 3.80 5.34
CA ALA A 14 0.41 4.36 5.04
C ALA A 14 -0.62 3.77 5.98
N ARG A 15 -1.64 4.55 6.28
CA ARG A 15 -2.76 4.11 7.10
C ARG A 15 -4.04 4.47 6.38
N ALA A 16 -4.91 3.52 6.22
CA ALA A 16 -6.20 3.74 5.57
C ALA A 16 -7.32 3.51 6.58
N THR A 17 -8.26 4.43 6.59
CA THR A 17 -9.47 4.29 7.41
C THR A 17 -10.62 4.14 6.44
N VAL A 18 -11.38 3.05 6.59
CA VAL A 18 -12.51 2.73 5.73
C VAL A 18 -13.78 2.74 6.56
N GLU A 19 -14.77 3.48 6.10
CA GLU A 19 -16.03 3.54 6.79
C GLU A 19 -17.15 3.71 5.78
N GLU A 20 -18.37 3.48 6.21
CA GLU A 20 -19.52 3.64 5.35
C GLU A 20 -19.66 5.09 4.92
N GLY A 21 -19.97 5.32 3.65
CA GLY A 21 -20.07 6.68 3.15
C GLY A 21 -20.59 6.75 1.74
N GLU A 22 -20.04 7.67 0.98
CA GLU A 22 -20.59 8.01 -0.33
C GLU A 22 -19.60 7.81 -1.47
N GLY A 23 -18.54 7.05 -1.24
CA GLY A 23 -17.59 6.79 -2.30
C GLY A 23 -16.47 7.81 -2.40
N THR A 24 -16.11 8.41 -1.29
CA THR A 24 -15.06 9.42 -1.26
C THR A 24 -13.71 8.78 -0.94
N LEU A 25 -12.69 9.15 -1.70
CA LEU A 25 -11.32 8.70 -1.43
C LEU A 25 -10.42 9.91 -1.31
N ARG A 26 -9.74 10.01 -0.19
CA ARG A 26 -8.78 11.09 0.05
C ARG A 26 -7.47 10.52 0.51
N ILE A 27 -6.39 11.05 -0.03
CA ILE A 27 -5.04 10.67 0.34
C ILE A 27 -4.35 11.93 0.82
N ASN A 28 -3.95 11.92 2.10
CA ASN A 28 -3.35 13.09 2.75
C ASN A 28 -4.24 14.30 2.60
N SER A 29 -5.55 14.10 2.80
CA SER A 29 -6.58 15.13 2.77
C SER A 29 -6.84 15.71 1.39
N ARG A 30 -6.37 15.05 0.34
CA ARG A 30 -6.60 15.51 -1.03
C ARG A 30 -7.27 14.42 -1.84
N PRO A 31 -8.18 14.79 -2.75
CA PRO A 31 -8.84 13.78 -3.56
C PRO A 31 -7.87 13.09 -4.52
N LEU A 32 -8.31 11.96 -5.05
CA LEU A 32 -7.45 11.16 -5.90
C LEU A 32 -7.00 11.89 -7.15
N HIS A 33 -7.86 12.69 -7.74
CA HIS A 33 -7.55 13.27 -9.04
C HIS A 33 -6.40 14.30 -8.98
N VAL A 34 -6.07 14.81 -7.79
CA VAL A 34 -4.95 15.76 -7.68
C VAL A 34 -3.67 15.08 -7.22
N GLN A 35 -3.68 13.77 -7.05
CA GLN A 35 -2.48 13.05 -6.62
C GLN A 35 -1.51 12.90 -7.78
N GLN A 36 -0.26 12.60 -7.45
CA GLN A 36 0.73 12.33 -8.48
C GLN A 36 0.39 11.05 -9.23
N LYS A 37 0.86 10.97 -10.47
CA LYS A 37 0.50 9.87 -11.34
C LYS A 37 0.83 8.51 -10.73
N ALA A 38 1.99 8.39 -10.10
CA ALA A 38 2.39 7.12 -9.50
C ALA A 38 1.38 6.66 -8.46
N ILE A 39 0.90 7.60 -7.64
CA ILE A 39 -0.08 7.25 -6.61
C ILE A 39 -1.42 6.91 -7.25
N LYS A 40 -1.86 7.70 -8.23
CA LYS A 40 -3.14 7.44 -8.88
C LYS A 40 -3.18 6.05 -9.51
N GLU A 41 -2.11 5.67 -10.17
CA GLU A 41 -2.10 4.38 -10.86
C GLU A 41 -2.13 3.22 -9.88
N ARG A 42 -1.36 3.32 -8.81
CA ARG A 42 -1.33 2.23 -7.84
C ARG A 42 -2.65 2.12 -7.07
N VAL A 43 -3.24 3.25 -6.73
CA VAL A 43 -4.48 3.24 -5.97
C VAL A 43 -5.64 2.69 -6.78
N LYS A 44 -5.63 2.88 -8.08
CA LYS A 44 -6.70 2.37 -8.92
C LYS A 44 -6.75 0.85 -8.93
N GLU A 45 -5.61 0.19 -8.72
CA GLU A 45 -5.58 -1.27 -8.81
C GLU A 45 -6.53 -1.95 -7.82
N PRO A 46 -6.44 -1.68 -6.52
CA PRO A 46 -7.38 -2.33 -5.60
C PRO A 46 -8.83 -1.89 -5.82
N LEU A 47 -9.04 -0.65 -6.25
CA LEU A 47 -10.40 -0.20 -6.48
C LEU A 47 -11.04 -0.92 -7.65
N ILE A 48 -10.29 -1.11 -8.73
CA ILE A 48 -10.81 -1.82 -9.90
C ILE A 48 -11.09 -3.27 -9.55
N ILE A 49 -10.20 -3.90 -8.82
CA ILE A 49 -10.38 -5.30 -8.46
C ILE A 49 -11.58 -5.49 -7.55
N ALA A 50 -11.75 -4.60 -6.57
CA ALA A 50 -12.88 -4.69 -5.65
C ALA A 50 -14.19 -4.35 -6.35
N GLY A 51 -14.18 -3.37 -7.24
CA GLY A 51 -15.37 -2.99 -7.95
C GLY A 51 -16.14 -1.89 -7.25
N GLU A 52 -16.87 -1.11 -8.05
CA GLU A 52 -17.63 0.02 -7.53
C GLU A 52 -18.75 -0.42 -6.58
N GLU A 53 -19.20 -1.65 -6.73
CA GLU A 53 -20.22 -2.16 -5.81
C GLU A 53 -19.71 -2.16 -4.37
N ILE A 54 -18.42 -2.31 -4.20
CA ILE A 54 -17.83 -2.30 -2.87
C ILE A 54 -17.43 -0.90 -2.47
N TYR A 55 -16.55 -0.24 -3.25
CA TYR A 55 -16.00 1.01 -2.78
C TYR A 55 -16.93 2.20 -2.99
N GLY A 56 -17.94 2.05 -3.81
CA GLY A 56 -18.85 3.17 -4.07
C GLY A 56 -19.64 3.63 -2.85
N ASP A 57 -19.79 2.75 -1.85
CA ASP A 57 -20.51 3.08 -0.62
C ASP A 57 -19.57 3.31 0.56
N LEU A 58 -18.29 3.51 0.30
CA LEU A 58 -17.30 3.66 1.35
C LEU A 58 -16.58 4.98 1.25
N ASN A 59 -16.25 5.55 2.41
CA ASN A 59 -15.31 6.66 2.47
C ASN A 59 -13.98 6.10 2.93
N ILE A 60 -12.93 6.39 2.16
CA ILE A 60 -11.59 5.91 2.47
C ILE A 60 -10.68 7.10 2.63
N GLN A 61 -10.04 7.19 3.77
CA GLN A 61 -9.05 8.24 4.03
C GLN A 61 -7.72 7.58 4.29
N VAL A 62 -6.69 8.07 3.62
CA VAL A 62 -5.35 7.50 3.73
C VAL A 62 -4.38 8.59 4.10
N THR A 63 -3.49 8.28 5.02
CA THR A 63 -2.34 9.13 5.31
C THR A 63 -1.09 8.34 5.00
N SER A 64 -0.06 9.02 4.49
CA SER A 64 1.18 8.35 4.17
C SER A 64 2.35 9.24 4.54
N GLU A 65 3.48 8.60 4.80
CA GLU A 65 4.69 9.34 5.13
C GLU A 65 5.90 8.46 4.87
N GLY A 66 7.05 9.11 4.71
CA GLY A 66 8.31 8.40 4.58
C GLY A 66 8.55 7.86 3.19
N GLY A 67 9.79 7.52 2.92
CA GLY A 67 10.17 6.93 1.65
C GLY A 67 9.99 7.85 0.47
N GLY A 68 10.13 7.29 -0.71
CA GLY A 68 9.92 8.04 -1.93
C GLY A 68 8.51 7.87 -2.44
N ILE A 69 8.22 8.53 -3.56
CA ILE A 69 6.87 8.54 -4.09
C ILE A 69 6.40 7.13 -4.49
N GLN A 70 7.30 6.32 -5.06
CA GLN A 70 6.91 4.97 -5.45
C GLN A 70 6.64 4.10 -4.23
N GLY A 71 7.47 4.23 -3.19
CA GLY A 71 7.25 3.49 -1.96
C GLY A 71 5.96 3.89 -1.30
N GLN A 72 5.66 5.19 -1.26
CA GLN A 72 4.40 5.65 -0.70
C GLN A 72 3.23 5.13 -1.50
N ALA A 73 3.33 5.13 -2.83
CA ALA A 73 2.23 4.64 -3.67
C ALA A 73 1.94 3.18 -3.37
N GLU A 74 2.97 2.36 -3.18
CA GLU A 74 2.76 0.95 -2.88
C GLU A 74 2.24 0.74 -1.47
N ALA A 75 2.71 1.53 -0.50
CA ALA A 75 2.20 1.45 0.86
C ALA A 75 0.73 1.84 0.91
N ILE A 76 0.34 2.88 0.17
CA ILE A 76 -1.04 3.30 0.11
C ILE A 76 -1.90 2.21 -0.52
N ARG A 77 -1.43 1.62 -1.62
CA ARG A 77 -2.14 0.53 -2.27
C ARG A 77 -2.41 -0.61 -1.30
N MET A 78 -1.39 -0.99 -0.55
CA MET A 78 -1.53 -2.08 0.41
C MET A 78 -2.52 -1.73 1.52
N ALA A 79 -2.45 -0.50 2.03
CA ALA A 79 -3.35 -0.08 3.10
C ALA A 79 -4.80 -0.12 2.62
N ILE A 80 -5.06 0.35 1.40
CA ILE A 80 -6.41 0.35 0.86
C ILE A 80 -6.89 -1.08 0.64
N ALA A 81 -6.06 -1.93 0.06
CA ALA A 81 -6.47 -3.31 -0.19
C ALA A 81 -6.79 -4.03 1.11
N ARG A 82 -5.92 -3.89 2.11
CA ARG A 82 -6.15 -4.53 3.39
C ARG A 82 -7.41 -3.97 4.06
N GLY A 83 -7.63 -2.67 3.94
CA GLY A 83 -8.82 -2.06 4.53
C GLY A 83 -10.10 -2.58 3.89
N LEU A 84 -10.10 -2.73 2.57
CA LEU A 84 -11.27 -3.24 1.88
C LEU A 84 -11.55 -4.70 2.26
N VAL A 85 -10.51 -5.51 2.35
CA VAL A 85 -10.70 -6.91 2.75
C VAL A 85 -11.26 -6.99 4.16
N GLU A 86 -10.71 -6.21 5.07
CA GLU A 86 -11.15 -6.25 6.46
C GLU A 86 -12.57 -5.70 6.59
N TYR A 87 -12.89 -4.65 5.87
CA TYR A 87 -14.22 -4.06 5.94
C TYR A 87 -15.29 -5.02 5.41
N THR A 88 -15.00 -5.66 4.28
CA THR A 88 -15.96 -6.58 3.65
C THR A 88 -15.90 -7.97 4.24
N ASP A 89 -14.83 -8.29 4.96
CA ASP A 89 -14.61 -9.62 5.53
C ASP A 89 -14.72 -10.69 4.45
N SER A 90 -14.13 -10.44 3.29
CA SER A 90 -14.26 -11.30 2.13
C SER A 90 -12.96 -12.00 1.81
N ASP A 91 -12.94 -13.32 1.94
CA ASP A 91 -11.77 -14.09 1.56
C ASP A 91 -11.59 -14.11 0.05
N ASP A 92 -12.68 -14.03 -0.69
CA ASP A 92 -12.59 -14.00 -2.15
C ASP A 92 -11.88 -12.74 -2.62
N LEU A 93 -12.18 -11.61 -2.01
CA LEU A 93 -11.52 -10.36 -2.37
C LEU A 93 -10.05 -10.43 -2.05
N GLU A 94 -9.71 -10.98 -0.90
CA GLU A 94 -8.30 -11.13 -0.55
C GLU A 94 -7.57 -11.99 -1.55
N ARG A 95 -8.20 -13.08 -1.98
CA ARG A 95 -7.60 -13.95 -2.98
C ARG A 95 -7.40 -13.23 -4.30
N ASP A 96 -8.37 -12.43 -4.70
CA ASP A 96 -8.26 -11.68 -5.95
C ASP A 96 -7.09 -10.70 -5.89
N PHE A 97 -6.92 -10.03 -4.76
CA PHE A 97 -5.79 -9.12 -4.61
C PHE A 97 -4.47 -9.87 -4.68
N ARG A 98 -4.37 -11.02 -4.01
CA ARG A 98 -3.13 -11.79 -4.02
C ARG A 98 -2.82 -12.35 -5.40
N ASP A 99 -3.86 -12.76 -6.13
CA ASP A 99 -3.65 -13.28 -7.47
C ASP A 99 -3.16 -12.20 -8.40
N TYR A 100 -3.61 -10.97 -8.19
CA TYR A 100 -3.16 -9.87 -9.02
C TYR A 100 -1.71 -9.49 -8.67
N ASP A 101 -1.43 -9.32 -7.38
CA ASP A 101 -0.09 -8.96 -6.93
C ASP A 101 -0.02 -9.28 -5.43
N ARG A 102 0.77 -10.28 -5.11
CA ARG A 102 0.89 -10.71 -3.72
C ARG A 102 1.28 -9.55 -2.80
N ASN A 103 2.11 -8.63 -3.29
CA ASN A 103 2.57 -7.54 -2.46
C ASN A 103 1.48 -6.52 -2.17
N MET A 104 0.32 -6.66 -2.78
CA MET A 104 -0.80 -5.80 -2.44
C MET A 104 -1.35 -6.14 -1.05
N MET A 105 -1.22 -7.38 -0.62
CA MET A 105 -1.73 -7.80 0.67
C MET A 105 -0.65 -8.09 1.69
N VAL A 106 0.50 -8.54 1.24
CA VAL A 106 1.57 -9.01 2.11
C VAL A 106 2.78 -8.10 1.94
N GLU A 107 3.34 -7.67 3.06
CA GLU A 107 4.54 -6.86 3.00
C GLU A 107 5.66 -7.63 2.33
N ASP A 108 6.42 -6.91 1.50
CA ASP A 108 7.61 -7.48 0.91
C ASP A 108 8.59 -7.76 2.05
N PRO A 109 8.98 -9.01 2.25
CA PRO A 109 9.88 -9.31 3.36
C PRO A 109 11.29 -8.81 3.15
N ARG A 110 11.64 -8.43 1.93
CA ARG A 110 12.99 -7.91 1.70
C ARG A 110 13.10 -6.53 2.32
N ARG A 111 14.16 -6.34 3.04
CA ARG A 111 14.40 -5.07 3.69
C ARG A 111 15.84 -4.71 3.51
N THR A 112 16.13 -3.42 3.63
CA THR A 112 17.51 -3.02 3.71
C THR A 112 18.05 -3.58 5.01
N GLU A 113 19.03 -4.44 4.92
CA GLU A 113 19.58 -5.04 6.10
C GLU A 113 20.44 -4.04 6.84
N THR A 114 20.42 -4.17 8.15
CA THR A 114 21.37 -3.40 8.94
C THR A 114 22.76 -3.83 8.58
N ARG A 115 23.61 -2.87 8.22
CA ARG A 115 24.94 -3.20 7.81
C ARG A 115 25.75 -3.65 8.95
N LYS A 116 26.46 -4.69 8.72
CA LYS A 116 27.41 -5.15 9.71
C LYS A 116 28.77 -4.64 9.36
N PRO A 117 29.55 -4.24 10.31
CA PRO A 117 30.84 -3.66 10.01
C PRO A 117 31.71 -4.57 9.16
N SER A 118 31.56 -5.84 9.29
CA SER A 118 32.44 -6.73 8.56
C SER A 118 31.92 -7.06 7.20
N GLN A 119 30.93 -6.54 6.86
CA GLN A 119 30.41 -6.89 5.59
C GLN A 119 30.30 -5.84 4.71
N SER A 120 30.64 -5.66 4.64
CA SER A 120 30.21 -5.10 3.88
C SER A 120 30.34 -4.43 3.33
N SER A 121 30.65 -4.53 3.57
CA SER A 121 30.44 -4.16 3.12
C SER A 121 30.19 -3.80 2.48
N LYS A 122 30.46 -3.72 2.84
CA LYS A 122 29.97 -3.81 2.42
C LYS A 122 29.40 -3.62 2.14
N GLY A 123 29.77 -3.46 2.36
CA GLY A 123 29.12 -3.67 2.28
C GLY A 123 29.03 -3.81 1.80
N ALA A 124 29.50 -4.25 1.76
CA ALA A 124 29.21 -4.67 1.29
C ALA A 124 29.01 -5.40 0.67
N ARG A 125 29.06 -5.74 0.86
CA ARG A 125 28.88 -6.36 0.14
C ARG A 125 28.33 -6.04 -0.49
N HIS A 126 28.91 -5.57 -0.10
CA HIS A 126 28.15 -5.31 -0.54
C HIS A 126 28.04 -4.69 -1.45
N LYS A 127 28.50 -4.54 -1.58
CA LYS A 127 28.41 -3.95 -2.47
C LYS A 127 28.00 -4.43 -3.59
N GLN A 128 28.04 -5.05 -3.84
CA GLN A 128 27.53 -5.53 -4.73
C GLN A 128 26.40 -6.00 -4.52
N GLN A 129 26.10 -6.14 -3.89
CA GLN A 129 25.00 -6.43 -3.75
C GLN A 129 24.14 -5.51 -3.62
N LYS A 130 24.27 -4.66 -3.76
CA LYS A 130 23.49 -3.81 -3.64
C LYS A 130 22.74 -3.40 -4.58
N SER A 131 22.61 -3.44 -5.19
CA SER A 131 21.87 -2.91 -6.01
C SER A 131 20.77 -3.56 -6.27
N TYR A 132 20.33 -4.19 -5.97
CA TYR A 132 19.29 -4.72 -6.38
C TYR A 132 18.17 -4.39 -5.72
N ARG A 133 17.91 -3.64 -5.55
CA ARG A 133 16.79 -3.41 -5.07
C ARG A 133 16.14 -2.41 -5.51
#